data_a5632f7e181a7c964610067de0859262
#
_entry.id   a5632f7e181a7c964610067de0859262
#
_cell.length_a   1.000
_cell.length_b   1.000
_cell.length_c   1.000
_cell.angle_alpha   90.00
_cell.angle_beta   90.00
_cell.angle_gamma   90.00
#
_symmetry.space_group_name_H-M   'P 1'
#
loop_
_entity.id
_entity.type
_entity.pdbx_description
1 polymer ?
#
loop_
_entity_poly.entity_id
_entity_poly.type
_entity_poly.pdbx_seq_one_letter_code
_entity_poly.pdbx_strand_id
1 'polypeptide(L)'
;FFVLLLQICTPKTIGNVNRSKISIIKKVDTIIIDEVSMVRCDVIDAIDYTLRYVMKNSLPFGGKQMVFVGDLFQLPPVLRKEETEIMDDLYNTMSPFFFKARALKRLALPCIEFVKVYRQKDDVFLGILDSIRFNRASYGELSVLNKCVDRPIPSNERIITLCTRNDEASKINMSKLNLLDSEEFCFDAKVEGDIKLDANLPAEKKLSLKCGAQVIFVRNDLSRRWVNGTIGTISKLSQDEIQVATESREYKVSPVSWESYKYEYNSKEKKIVKTLVGTYTQFPLKLSWAITIHKSQGMTFDKLILDLSRGVFSKGQLYVALSRVRSLDGLFLVKPVSFGHIGTSEEVIAFANRFNDDSAIRNEISGGKYLYESFRNKNWDGFSRTSLNLGLSLARSGDWKSAARYISQMFNAMVSDEHLVNSIERNMLPISKFSNILVDYVSAALCLYSGEYEQAVYFADRVRSMRECNDVLFIKARALTLLKRYKDADTVNIELVKCLDGEFDAKTYYEVALLNETQLGDPGLEIMQSVVKYRPEYDNSIIQLRVFMKNKNIDLTDFDDSENELVVQFNSDISDDEMANQLRTFRLNRKEDYRAFVKLLSNYKFEEQ
;
A
#
# COMPACT_ATOMS: atom_id res chain seq x y z
N PHE A 1 8.14 12.87 6.20
CA PHE A 1 8.41 13.35 4.83
C PHE A 1 7.13 13.53 4.03
N PHE A 2 6.11 12.73 4.22
CA PHE A 2 4.81 12.86 3.59
C PHE A 2 3.86 13.42 4.64
N VAL A 3 3.34 14.62 4.38
CA VAL A 3 2.28 15.19 5.19
C VAL A 3 1.06 14.28 5.00
N LEU A 4 0.48 13.76 6.07
CA LEU A 4 -0.81 13.07 6.04
C LEU A 4 -1.82 14.07 5.45
N LEU A 5 -2.16 13.89 4.19
CA LEU A 5 -3.15 14.72 3.53
C LEU A 5 -4.51 14.37 4.13
N LEU A 6 -5.24 15.39 4.56
CA LEU A 6 -6.61 15.25 5.08
C LEU A 6 -7.63 14.95 3.99
N GLN A 7 -7.18 14.78 2.75
CA GLN A 7 -7.98 14.48 1.56
C GLN A 7 -7.41 13.27 0.84
N ILE A 8 -8.27 12.56 0.11
CA ILE A 8 -7.84 11.42 -0.70
C ILE A 8 -6.80 11.86 -1.72
N CYS A 9 -5.69 11.13 -1.75
CA CYS A 9 -4.56 11.42 -2.61
C CYS A 9 -4.82 10.90 -4.04
N THR A 10 -4.87 11.81 -5.00
CA THR A 10 -4.91 11.49 -6.42
C THR A 10 -3.69 12.09 -7.12
N PRO A 11 -3.30 11.64 -8.33
CA PRO A 11 -2.22 12.27 -9.08
C PRO A 11 -2.41 13.79 -9.28
N LYS A 12 -3.66 14.27 -9.31
CA LYS A 12 -3.99 15.70 -9.42
C LYS A 12 -3.83 16.46 -8.10
N THR A 13 -4.02 15.77 -6.96
CA THR A 13 -3.89 16.38 -5.63
C THR A 13 -2.48 16.28 -5.05
N ILE A 14 -1.61 15.47 -5.66
CA ILE A 14 -0.20 15.40 -5.29
C ILE A 14 0.48 16.66 -5.84
N GLY A 15 0.65 17.63 -4.96
CA GLY A 15 1.29 18.91 -5.30
C GLY A 15 2.77 18.78 -5.70
N ASN A 16 3.34 19.87 -6.20
CA ASN A 16 4.74 19.93 -6.56
C ASN A 16 5.64 19.54 -5.38
N VAL A 17 6.43 18.49 -5.56
CA VAL A 17 7.42 18.07 -4.57
C VAL A 17 8.48 19.17 -4.45
N ASN A 18 8.72 19.65 -3.24
CA ASN A 18 9.73 20.67 -2.99
C ASN A 18 11.12 20.21 -3.48
N ARG A 19 11.82 21.05 -4.24
CA ARG A 19 13.14 20.75 -4.83
C ARG A 19 14.15 20.21 -3.80
N SER A 20 14.12 20.74 -2.57
CA SER A 20 15.00 20.26 -1.49
C SER A 20 14.71 18.80 -1.10
N LYS A 21 13.43 18.38 -1.10
CA LYS A 21 13.03 17.00 -0.81
C LYS A 21 13.40 16.04 -1.95
N ILE A 22 13.36 16.49 -3.20
CA ILE A 22 13.75 15.68 -4.36
C ILE A 22 15.18 15.17 -4.22
N SER A 23 16.11 16.04 -3.82
CA SER A 23 17.52 15.66 -3.69
C SER A 23 17.75 14.64 -2.57
N ILE A 24 16.97 14.71 -1.49
CA ILE A 24 17.01 13.72 -0.41
C ILE A 24 16.44 12.38 -0.88
N ILE A 25 15.25 12.39 -1.47
CA ILE A 25 14.57 11.20 -1.98
C ILE A 25 15.49 10.41 -2.92
N LYS A 26 16.23 11.10 -3.81
CA LYS A 26 17.16 10.45 -4.73
C LYS A 26 18.32 9.73 -4.02
N LYS A 27 18.69 10.13 -2.81
CA LYS A 27 19.84 9.60 -2.06
C LYS A 27 19.50 8.49 -1.08
N VAL A 28 18.25 8.39 -0.63
CA VAL A 28 17.83 7.28 0.24
C VAL A 28 17.63 6.01 -0.58
N ASP A 29 18.10 4.89 -0.06
CA ASP A 29 17.92 3.57 -0.68
C ASP A 29 16.69 2.85 -0.14
N THR A 30 16.44 3.00 1.16
CA THR A 30 15.34 2.33 1.88
C THR A 30 14.43 3.35 2.55
N ILE A 31 13.13 3.15 2.43
CA ILE A 31 12.09 3.94 3.09
C ILE A 31 11.32 3.01 4.03
N ILE A 32 11.29 3.38 5.31
CA ILE A 32 10.56 2.64 6.35
C ILE A 32 9.30 3.43 6.69
N ILE A 33 8.15 2.78 6.61
CA ILE A 33 6.86 3.32 7.04
C ILE A 33 6.47 2.58 8.32
N ASP A 34 6.58 3.28 9.44
CA ASP A 34 6.16 2.77 10.74
C ASP A 34 4.67 3.04 10.99
N GLU A 35 4.05 2.25 11.88
CA GLU A 35 2.60 2.30 12.17
C GLU A 35 1.73 2.25 10.89
N VAL A 36 2.09 1.37 9.96
CA VAL A 36 1.45 1.27 8.64
C VAL A 36 -0.04 0.90 8.72
N SER A 37 -0.48 0.30 9.82
CA SER A 37 -1.90 0.02 10.09
C SER A 37 -2.79 1.26 9.98
N MET A 38 -2.25 2.44 10.28
CA MET A 38 -2.94 3.73 10.22
C MET A 38 -2.75 4.48 8.91
N VAL A 39 -1.99 3.94 7.96
CA VAL A 39 -1.73 4.57 6.66
C VAL A 39 -2.76 4.09 5.65
N ARG A 40 -3.42 5.05 4.98
CA ARG A 40 -4.41 4.74 3.94
C ARG A 40 -3.75 4.26 2.64
N CYS A 41 -4.46 3.46 1.89
CA CYS A 41 -3.98 2.92 0.59
C CYS A 41 -3.68 4.03 -0.43
N ASP A 42 -4.47 5.10 -0.47
CA ASP A 42 -4.25 6.25 -1.35
C ASP A 42 -2.96 7.01 -1.01
N VAL A 43 -2.58 7.06 0.28
CA VAL A 43 -1.29 7.63 0.71
C VAL A 43 -0.12 6.77 0.21
N ILE A 44 -0.25 5.44 0.28
CA ILE A 44 0.78 4.53 -0.28
C ILE A 44 0.93 4.74 -1.79
N ASP A 45 -0.18 4.85 -2.52
CA ASP A 45 -0.14 5.12 -3.96
C ASP A 45 0.42 6.52 -4.27
N ALA A 46 0.14 7.51 -3.44
CA ALA A 46 0.75 8.83 -3.55
C ALA A 46 2.26 8.81 -3.34
N ILE A 47 2.73 7.99 -2.39
CA ILE A 47 4.17 7.76 -2.16
C ILE A 47 4.78 7.09 -3.40
N ASP A 48 4.16 6.02 -3.92
CA ASP A 48 4.60 5.34 -5.13
C ASP A 48 4.71 6.29 -6.32
N TYR A 49 3.63 7.04 -6.60
CA TYR A 49 3.61 8.04 -7.67
C TYR A 49 4.72 9.07 -7.53
N THR A 50 4.88 9.62 -6.32
CA THR A 50 5.90 10.64 -6.04
C THR A 50 7.31 10.09 -6.26
N LEU A 51 7.58 8.88 -5.78
CA LEU A 51 8.88 8.24 -5.93
C LEU A 51 9.20 7.94 -7.40
N ARG A 52 8.25 7.42 -8.16
CA ARG A 52 8.41 7.21 -9.62
C ARG A 52 8.71 8.52 -10.35
N TYR A 53 7.96 9.57 -10.03
CA TYR A 53 8.15 10.89 -10.63
C TYR A 53 9.55 11.45 -10.32
N VAL A 54 9.97 11.41 -9.05
CA VAL A 54 11.27 11.93 -8.61
C VAL A 54 12.44 11.12 -9.16
N MET A 55 12.31 9.80 -9.20
CA MET A 55 13.34 8.88 -9.69
C MET A 55 13.35 8.78 -11.22
N LYS A 56 12.32 9.32 -11.90
CA LYS A 56 12.09 9.17 -13.35
C LYS A 56 12.12 7.70 -13.78
N ASN A 57 11.48 6.85 -13.00
CA ASN A 57 11.52 5.40 -13.15
C ASN A 57 10.10 4.86 -12.89
N SER A 58 9.60 3.99 -13.76
CA SER A 58 8.27 3.38 -13.68
C SER A 58 8.19 2.18 -12.73
N LEU A 59 9.31 1.73 -12.19
CA LEU A 59 9.32 0.68 -11.18
C LEU A 59 8.50 1.06 -9.94
N PRO A 60 7.85 0.10 -9.27
CA PRO A 60 7.16 0.38 -8.03
C PRO A 60 8.04 1.12 -7.03
N PHE A 61 7.51 2.20 -6.47
CA PHE A 61 8.21 3.11 -5.57
C PHE A 61 9.51 3.71 -6.15
N GLY A 62 9.57 3.86 -7.50
CA GLY A 62 10.76 4.36 -8.19
C GLY A 62 12.00 3.49 -7.97
N GLY A 63 11.81 2.19 -7.75
CA GLY A 63 12.88 1.23 -7.48
C GLY A 63 13.46 1.29 -6.06
N LYS A 64 12.87 2.07 -5.13
CA LYS A 64 13.30 2.13 -3.72
C LYS A 64 12.82 0.89 -2.95
N GLN A 65 13.63 0.45 -1.99
CA GLN A 65 13.19 -0.56 -1.04
C GLN A 65 12.19 0.04 -0.06
N MET A 66 11.05 -0.63 0.11
CA MET A 66 10.02 -0.24 1.06
C MET A 66 9.92 -1.25 2.19
N VAL A 67 9.92 -0.77 3.43
CA VAL A 67 9.70 -1.58 4.63
C VAL A 67 8.47 -1.05 5.34
N PHE A 68 7.46 -1.88 5.50
CA PHE A 68 6.22 -1.55 6.20
C PHE A 68 6.24 -2.22 7.58
N VAL A 69 6.13 -1.42 8.63
CA VAL A 69 6.15 -1.90 10.02
C VAL A 69 4.84 -1.49 10.69
N GLY A 70 4.24 -2.38 11.46
CA GLY A 70 3.01 -2.08 12.20
C GLY A 70 2.23 -3.32 12.59
N ASP A 71 1.17 -3.12 13.34
CA ASP A 71 0.23 -4.17 13.75
C ASP A 71 -1.15 -3.87 13.14
N LEU A 72 -1.55 -4.68 12.17
CA LEU A 72 -2.80 -4.48 11.41
C LEU A 72 -4.07 -4.69 12.25
N PHE A 73 -3.95 -5.37 13.39
CA PHE A 73 -5.05 -5.60 14.31
C PHE A 73 -5.28 -4.41 15.27
N GLN A 74 -4.36 -3.43 15.27
CA GLN A 74 -4.55 -2.18 15.95
C GLN A 74 -5.52 -1.27 15.19
N LEU A 75 -5.47 0.04 15.44
CA LEU A 75 -6.43 0.97 14.85
C LEU A 75 -6.26 1.06 13.33
N PRO A 76 -7.37 0.98 12.58
CA PRO A 76 -7.36 1.19 11.14
C PRO A 76 -7.14 2.66 10.78
N PRO A 77 -6.81 2.96 9.51
CA PRO A 77 -6.77 4.34 9.04
C PRO A 77 -8.13 5.02 9.20
N VAL A 78 -8.10 6.30 9.56
CA VAL A 78 -9.32 7.10 9.68
C VAL A 78 -9.78 7.54 8.29
N LEU A 79 -11.03 7.22 7.95
CA LEU A 79 -11.71 7.67 6.74
C LEU A 79 -12.92 8.52 7.15
N ARG A 80 -13.03 9.73 6.59
CA ARG A 80 -14.18 10.59 6.82
C ARG A 80 -15.37 10.11 6.00
N LYS A 81 -16.56 10.41 6.45
CA LYS A 81 -17.78 9.97 5.77
C LYS A 81 -17.85 10.43 4.31
N GLU A 82 -17.43 11.67 4.05
CA GLU A 82 -17.40 12.26 2.71
C GLU A 82 -16.33 11.64 1.80
N GLU A 83 -15.30 11.02 2.40
CA GLU A 83 -14.20 10.38 1.65
C GLU A 83 -14.53 8.93 1.28
N THR A 84 -15.56 8.34 1.92
CA THR A 84 -15.91 6.91 1.71
C THR A 84 -16.37 6.66 0.27
N GLU A 85 -17.21 7.55 -0.27
CA GLU A 85 -17.70 7.45 -1.65
C GLU A 85 -16.56 7.58 -2.67
N ILE A 86 -15.69 8.57 -2.46
CA ILE A 86 -14.52 8.79 -3.33
C ILE A 86 -13.55 7.58 -3.26
N MET A 87 -13.42 6.97 -2.08
CA MET A 87 -12.57 5.78 -1.92
C MET A 87 -13.17 4.59 -2.66
N ASP A 88 -14.48 4.41 -2.60
CA ASP A 88 -15.17 3.34 -3.33
C ASP A 88 -15.02 3.51 -4.84
N ASP A 89 -15.25 4.70 -5.36
CA ASP A 89 -15.05 5.02 -6.78
C ASP A 89 -13.62 4.76 -7.27
N LEU A 90 -12.61 5.16 -6.46
CA LEU A 90 -11.21 5.04 -6.87
C LEU A 90 -10.64 3.63 -6.68
N TYR A 91 -11.02 2.92 -5.63
CA TYR A 91 -10.40 1.65 -5.22
C TYR A 91 -11.33 0.45 -5.33
N ASN A 92 -12.59 0.68 -5.66
CA ASN A 92 -13.66 -0.32 -5.64
C ASN A 92 -13.73 -1.02 -4.27
N THR A 93 -13.59 -0.23 -3.20
CA THR A 93 -13.64 -0.67 -1.81
C THR A 93 -13.79 0.50 -0.85
N MET A 94 -14.62 0.33 0.17
CA MET A 94 -14.71 1.28 1.30
C MET A 94 -13.57 1.09 2.32
N SER A 95 -12.67 0.16 2.06
CA SER A 95 -11.61 -0.24 2.98
C SER A 95 -10.32 0.56 2.73
N PRO A 96 -9.87 1.37 3.70
CA PRO A 96 -8.72 2.25 3.51
C PRO A 96 -7.37 1.59 3.78
N PHE A 97 -7.31 0.30 4.10
CA PHE A 97 -6.07 -0.36 4.51
C PHE A 97 -4.95 -0.25 3.47
N PHE A 98 -3.72 -0.06 3.94
CA PHE A 98 -2.55 0.13 3.11
C PHE A 98 -2.35 -0.96 2.05
N PHE A 99 -2.67 -2.23 2.39
CA PHE A 99 -2.51 -3.36 1.47
C PHE A 99 -3.52 -3.37 0.31
N LYS A 100 -4.49 -2.45 0.29
CA LYS A 100 -5.38 -2.19 -0.85
C LYS A 100 -4.75 -1.26 -1.89
N ALA A 101 -3.60 -0.66 -1.60
CA ALA A 101 -2.89 0.21 -2.53
C ALA A 101 -2.62 -0.49 -3.87
N ARG A 102 -2.82 0.23 -4.97
CA ARG A 102 -2.60 -0.29 -6.33
C ARG A 102 -1.14 -0.64 -6.57
N ALA A 103 -0.24 0.19 -6.02
CA ALA A 103 1.20 -0.05 -6.08
C ALA A 103 1.59 -1.43 -5.52
N LEU A 104 0.91 -1.87 -4.45
CA LEU A 104 1.22 -3.14 -3.79
C LEU A 104 0.62 -4.36 -4.50
N LYS A 105 -0.41 -4.19 -5.34
CA LYS A 105 -1.02 -5.30 -6.09
C LYS A 105 -0.04 -6.00 -7.03
N ARG A 106 1.01 -5.29 -7.46
CA ARG A 106 2.03 -5.79 -8.40
C ARG A 106 3.29 -6.30 -7.71
N LEU A 107 3.34 -6.27 -6.37
CA LEU A 107 4.51 -6.69 -5.59
C LEU A 107 4.22 -7.97 -4.81
N ALA A 108 5.21 -8.86 -4.76
CA ALA A 108 5.27 -9.86 -3.71
C ALA A 108 5.61 -9.14 -2.40
N LEU A 109 4.78 -9.33 -1.38
CA LEU A 109 5.01 -8.79 -0.04
C LEU A 109 5.24 -9.96 0.90
N PRO A 110 6.49 -10.35 1.17
CA PRO A 110 6.76 -11.27 2.24
C PRO A 110 6.39 -10.60 3.57
N CYS A 111 5.52 -11.24 4.32
CA CYS A 111 5.01 -10.72 5.57
C CYS A 111 5.59 -11.53 6.73
N ILE A 112 6.41 -10.90 7.57
CA ILE A 112 7.02 -11.51 8.74
C ILE A 112 6.30 -11.01 9.98
N GLU A 113 5.71 -11.92 10.74
CA GLU A 113 5.12 -11.61 12.04
C GLU A 113 6.08 -12.01 13.15
N PHE A 114 6.34 -11.08 14.07
CA PHE A 114 7.09 -11.37 15.29
C PHE A 114 6.18 -12.08 16.29
N VAL A 115 6.46 -13.33 16.57
CA VAL A 115 5.64 -14.16 17.46
C VAL A 115 6.02 -14.02 18.94
N LYS A 116 7.23 -13.53 19.24
CA LYS A 116 7.67 -13.37 20.62
C LYS A 116 7.20 -12.04 21.20
N VAL A 117 6.39 -12.12 22.23
CA VAL A 117 5.88 -10.94 22.96
C VAL A 117 6.82 -10.61 24.13
N TYR A 118 7.23 -9.34 24.22
CA TYR A 118 8.10 -8.84 25.28
C TYR A 118 7.40 -7.95 26.31
N ARG A 119 6.25 -7.41 25.98
CA ARG A 119 5.51 -6.45 26.80
C ARG A 119 4.73 -7.14 27.90
N GLN A 120 3.98 -8.17 27.57
CA GLN A 120 3.20 -8.98 28.49
C GLN A 120 3.96 -10.26 28.86
N LYS A 121 3.78 -10.70 30.12
CA LYS A 121 4.40 -11.93 30.65
C LYS A 121 3.37 -12.93 31.21
N ASP A 122 2.10 -12.54 31.20
CA ASP A 122 0.98 -13.34 31.69
C ASP A 122 0.37 -14.11 30.52
N ASP A 123 0.57 -15.43 30.52
CA ASP A 123 0.13 -16.31 29.42
C ASP A 123 -1.39 -16.34 29.28
N VAL A 124 -2.15 -16.23 30.38
CA VAL A 124 -3.62 -16.18 30.35
C VAL A 124 -4.07 -14.90 29.66
N PHE A 125 -3.45 -13.79 30.02
CA PHE A 125 -3.77 -12.49 29.42
C PHE A 125 -3.35 -12.43 27.95
N LEU A 126 -2.21 -13.02 27.58
CA LEU A 126 -1.76 -13.14 26.20
C LEU A 126 -2.76 -13.95 25.36
N GLY A 127 -3.28 -15.06 25.90
CA GLY A 127 -4.31 -15.86 25.23
C GLY A 127 -5.59 -15.05 24.99
N ILE A 128 -6.03 -14.27 25.98
CA ILE A 128 -7.20 -13.37 25.84
C ILE A 128 -6.95 -12.30 24.77
N LEU A 129 -5.77 -11.68 24.77
CA LEU A 129 -5.40 -10.68 23.76
C LEU A 129 -5.41 -11.26 22.35
N ASP A 130 -4.88 -12.48 22.16
CA ASP A 130 -4.87 -13.17 20.88
C ASP A 130 -6.30 -13.51 20.42
N SER A 131 -7.14 -14.00 21.33
CA SER A 131 -8.54 -14.31 21.03
C SER A 131 -9.33 -13.05 20.62
N ILE A 132 -9.10 -11.92 21.29
CA ILE A 132 -9.71 -10.62 20.92
C ILE A 132 -9.17 -10.12 19.57
N ARG A 133 -7.88 -10.22 19.37
CA ARG A 133 -7.19 -9.84 18.13
C ARG A 133 -7.80 -10.50 16.90
N PHE A 134 -8.07 -11.80 16.98
CA PHE A 134 -8.65 -12.58 15.88
C PHE A 134 -10.17 -12.69 15.91
N ASN A 135 -10.87 -11.91 16.77
CA ASN A 135 -12.33 -11.94 16.92
C ASN A 135 -12.86 -13.35 17.27
N ARG A 136 -12.13 -14.08 18.12
CA ARG A 136 -12.43 -15.47 18.53
C ARG A 136 -12.66 -15.61 20.04
N ALA A 137 -12.80 -14.50 20.76
CA ALA A 137 -12.94 -14.51 22.21
C ALA A 137 -14.18 -15.32 22.64
N SER A 138 -14.00 -16.13 23.67
CA SER A 138 -15.04 -16.97 24.29
C SER A 138 -15.70 -16.25 25.47
N TYR A 139 -16.87 -16.75 25.88
CA TYR A 139 -17.54 -16.30 27.13
C TYR A 139 -16.65 -16.51 28.36
N GLY A 140 -15.85 -17.58 28.40
CA GLY A 140 -14.92 -17.85 29.50
C GLY A 140 -13.84 -16.78 29.59
N GLU A 141 -13.22 -16.40 28.48
CA GLU A 141 -12.20 -15.35 28.43
C GLU A 141 -12.75 -13.98 28.81
N LEU A 142 -13.95 -13.63 28.31
CA LEU A 142 -14.62 -12.38 28.74
C LEU A 142 -14.98 -12.41 30.23
N SER A 143 -15.37 -13.55 30.78
CA SER A 143 -15.63 -13.68 32.21
C SER A 143 -14.36 -13.45 33.02
N VAL A 144 -13.21 -13.97 32.59
CA VAL A 144 -11.92 -13.70 33.25
C VAL A 144 -11.58 -12.21 33.19
N LEU A 145 -11.70 -11.59 32.02
CA LEU A 145 -11.43 -10.17 31.82
C LEU A 145 -12.36 -9.31 32.68
N ASN A 146 -13.64 -9.65 32.77
CA ASN A 146 -14.65 -8.90 33.52
C ASN A 146 -14.52 -9.02 35.06
N LYS A 147 -13.68 -9.92 35.57
CA LYS A 147 -13.28 -9.89 37.01
C LYS A 147 -12.48 -8.64 37.38
N CYS A 148 -12.01 -7.87 36.36
CA CYS A 148 -11.34 -6.59 36.57
C CYS A 148 -12.33 -5.42 36.80
N VAL A 149 -13.63 -5.64 36.66
CA VAL A 149 -14.68 -4.67 37.03
C VAL A 149 -14.79 -4.61 38.54
N ASP A 150 -15.08 -3.43 39.07
CA ASP A 150 -15.25 -3.17 40.51
C ASP A 150 -14.03 -3.52 41.37
N ARG A 151 -12.86 -3.74 40.77
CA ARG A 151 -11.63 -3.82 41.54
C ARG A 151 -11.36 -2.49 42.24
N PRO A 152 -10.96 -2.51 43.53
CA PRO A 152 -10.62 -1.27 44.23
C PRO A 152 -9.42 -0.60 43.55
N ILE A 153 -9.63 0.62 43.06
CA ILE A 153 -8.58 1.42 42.45
C ILE A 153 -7.71 1.99 43.58
N PRO A 154 -6.40 1.73 43.58
CA PRO A 154 -5.50 2.26 44.58
C PRO A 154 -5.50 3.79 44.58
N SER A 155 -5.91 4.40 45.68
CA SER A 155 -6.04 5.86 45.79
C SER A 155 -4.71 6.62 45.77
N ASN A 156 -3.62 5.95 46.13
CA ASN A 156 -2.28 6.54 46.23
C ASN A 156 -1.41 6.30 44.96
N GLU A 157 -1.97 5.69 43.92
CA GLU A 157 -1.24 5.36 42.72
C GLU A 157 -1.64 6.27 41.54
N ARG A 158 -0.66 6.51 40.66
CA ARG A 158 -0.84 7.31 39.44
C ARG A 158 -1.34 6.42 38.31
N ILE A 159 -2.64 6.17 38.29
CA ILE A 159 -3.25 5.32 37.27
C ILE A 159 -3.91 6.20 36.21
N ILE A 160 -3.68 5.86 34.95
CA ILE A 160 -4.25 6.57 33.81
C ILE A 160 -5.55 5.91 33.37
N THR A 161 -6.55 6.73 33.00
CA THR A 161 -7.79 6.24 32.37
C THR A 161 -7.69 6.32 30.87
N LEU A 162 -7.91 5.21 30.18
CA LEU A 162 -8.03 5.16 28.74
C LEU A 162 -9.50 5.29 28.34
N CYS A 163 -9.83 6.31 27.56
CA CYS A 163 -11.17 6.59 27.07
C CYS A 163 -11.24 6.41 25.54
N THR A 164 -12.45 6.24 25.03
CA THR A 164 -12.65 6.13 23.59
C THR A 164 -12.60 7.48 22.87
N ARG A 165 -12.97 8.58 23.55
CA ARG A 165 -13.14 9.91 22.94
C ARG A 165 -12.34 11.00 23.62
N ASN A 166 -11.92 12.03 22.85
CA ASN A 166 -11.16 13.16 23.38
C ASN A 166 -11.94 14.02 24.36
N ASP A 167 -13.26 14.22 24.16
CA ASP A 167 -14.10 15.01 25.05
C ASP A 167 -14.24 14.36 26.43
N GLU A 168 -14.27 13.03 26.52
CA GLU A 168 -14.24 12.31 27.79
C GLU A 168 -12.93 12.51 28.53
N ALA A 169 -11.81 12.28 27.87
CA ALA A 169 -10.49 12.48 28.47
C ALA A 169 -10.32 13.91 28.97
N SER A 170 -10.75 14.90 28.17
CA SER A 170 -10.70 16.31 28.56
C SER A 170 -11.58 16.61 29.80
N LYS A 171 -12.80 16.07 29.81
CA LYS A 171 -13.71 16.25 30.98
C LYS A 171 -13.12 15.67 32.27
N ILE A 172 -12.56 14.45 32.20
CA ILE A 172 -11.92 13.81 33.36
C ILE A 172 -10.72 14.65 33.80
N ASN A 173 -9.85 15.07 32.91
CA ASN A 173 -8.68 15.87 33.23
C ASN A 173 -9.05 17.22 33.86
N MET A 174 -10.00 17.95 33.28
CA MET A 174 -10.44 19.23 33.84
C MET A 174 -11.17 19.08 35.17
N SER A 175 -12.04 18.06 35.28
CA SER A 175 -12.72 17.78 36.58
C SER A 175 -11.72 17.49 37.68
N LYS A 176 -10.70 16.64 37.39
CA LYS A 176 -9.66 16.32 38.37
C LYS A 176 -8.76 17.51 38.69
N LEU A 177 -8.43 18.35 37.69
CA LEU A 177 -7.66 19.58 37.91
C LEU A 177 -8.42 20.57 38.78
N ASN A 178 -9.73 20.73 38.57
CA ASN A 178 -10.58 21.64 39.33
C ASN A 178 -10.78 21.20 40.79
N LEU A 179 -10.68 19.88 41.07
CA LEU A 179 -10.76 19.35 42.43
C LEU A 179 -9.51 19.62 43.28
N LEU A 180 -8.43 20.12 42.67
CA LEU A 180 -7.23 20.49 43.40
C LEU A 180 -7.38 21.92 43.96
N ASP A 181 -7.18 22.09 45.25
CA ASP A 181 -7.31 23.38 45.93
C ASP A 181 -6.13 24.33 45.69
N SER A 182 -5.07 23.85 45.04
CA SER A 182 -3.88 24.66 44.78
C SER A 182 -4.10 25.67 43.67
N GLU A 183 -3.29 26.73 43.67
CA GLU A 183 -3.30 27.80 42.66
C GLU A 183 -3.00 27.24 41.25
N GLU A 184 -3.71 27.75 40.23
CA GLU A 184 -3.51 27.39 38.84
C GLU A 184 -2.48 28.29 38.17
N PHE A 185 -1.49 27.68 37.56
CA PHE A 185 -0.49 28.34 36.71
C PHE A 185 -0.68 27.98 35.27
N CYS A 186 -0.60 29.01 34.41
CA CYS A 186 -0.70 28.85 32.94
C CYS A 186 0.63 29.16 32.30
N PHE A 187 1.07 28.24 31.44
CA PHE A 187 2.33 28.36 30.68
C PHE A 187 2.03 28.42 29.18
N ASP A 188 2.31 29.57 28.57
CA ASP A 188 2.17 29.74 27.13
C ASP A 188 3.42 29.25 26.41
N ALA A 189 3.20 28.53 25.31
CA ALA A 189 4.30 28.09 24.46
C ALA A 189 4.94 29.26 23.71
N LYS A 190 6.28 29.25 23.64
CA LYS A 190 7.03 30.21 22.85
C LYS A 190 7.26 29.63 21.44
N VAL A 191 6.87 30.39 20.43
CA VAL A 191 7.00 30.02 19.01
C VAL A 191 7.92 31.00 18.33
N GLU A 192 8.99 30.53 17.72
CA GLU A 192 9.95 31.33 16.97
C GLU A 192 10.13 30.77 15.55
N GLY A 193 10.22 31.65 14.57
CA GLY A 193 10.37 31.28 13.17
C GLY A 193 9.08 30.80 12.50
N ASP A 194 9.22 30.14 11.36
CA ASP A 194 8.10 29.69 10.52
C ASP A 194 7.72 28.23 10.85
N ILE A 195 6.93 28.07 11.94
CA ILE A 195 6.35 26.79 12.29
C ILE A 195 4.86 26.80 11.96
N LYS A 196 4.43 25.87 11.09
CA LYS A 196 3.00 25.60 10.91
C LYS A 196 2.45 24.95 12.18
N LEU A 197 1.64 25.71 12.91
CA LEU A 197 0.94 25.25 14.11
C LEU A 197 -0.27 24.39 13.70
N ASP A 198 0.00 23.16 13.24
CA ASP A 198 -1.05 22.19 12.93
C ASP A 198 -1.68 21.63 14.21
N ALA A 199 -2.83 20.99 14.09
CA ALA A 199 -3.61 20.41 15.21
C ALA A 199 -2.86 19.36 16.06
N ASN A 200 -1.65 18.97 15.69
CA ASN A 200 -0.82 17.95 16.33
C ASN A 200 0.41 18.54 17.01
N LEU A 201 0.22 19.59 17.81
CA LEU A 201 1.31 20.12 18.63
C LEU A 201 1.84 19.07 19.62
N PRO A 202 3.16 18.99 19.84
CA PRO A 202 3.77 18.03 20.75
C PRO A 202 3.33 18.25 22.22
N ALA A 203 3.06 19.49 22.60
CA ALA A 203 2.49 19.90 23.87
C ALA A 203 1.42 20.97 23.64
N GLU A 204 0.57 21.25 24.62
CA GLU A 204 -0.49 22.24 24.51
C GLU A 204 0.09 23.66 24.40
N LYS A 205 -0.51 24.52 23.54
CA LYS A 205 -0.07 25.90 23.40
C LYS A 205 -0.20 26.66 24.71
N LYS A 206 -1.29 26.43 25.43
CA LYS A 206 -1.53 26.93 26.78
C LYS A 206 -1.66 25.75 27.72
N LEU A 207 -0.67 25.54 28.57
CA LEU A 207 -0.61 24.45 29.52
C LEU A 207 -1.01 24.94 30.89
N SER A 208 -2.21 24.53 31.38
CA SER A 208 -2.72 24.84 32.73
C SER A 208 -2.38 23.71 33.66
N LEU A 209 -1.74 24.02 34.78
CA LEU A 209 -1.31 23.06 35.82
C LEU A 209 -1.61 23.57 37.20
N LYS A 210 -1.78 22.63 38.15
CA LYS A 210 -1.84 22.86 39.58
C LYS A 210 -0.89 21.93 40.31
N CYS A 211 -0.43 22.32 41.49
CA CYS A 211 0.29 21.41 42.38
C CYS A 211 -0.61 20.21 42.72
N GLY A 212 -0.08 18.99 42.65
CA GLY A 212 -0.85 17.74 42.77
C GLY A 212 -1.42 17.20 41.43
N ALA A 213 -1.29 17.95 40.34
CA ALA A 213 -1.78 17.48 39.03
C ALA A 213 -0.99 16.27 38.50
N GLN A 214 -1.72 15.26 38.02
CA GLN A 214 -1.12 14.12 37.34
C GLN A 214 -0.80 14.49 35.91
N VAL A 215 0.46 14.28 35.51
CA VAL A 215 0.99 14.63 34.22
C VAL A 215 1.73 13.46 33.56
N ILE A 216 1.84 13.50 32.24
CA ILE A 216 2.64 12.57 31.45
C ILE A 216 3.71 13.35 30.70
N PHE A 217 4.91 12.82 30.66
CA PHE A 217 5.98 13.36 29.84
C PHE A 217 5.75 12.99 28.37
N VAL A 218 5.77 13.98 27.48
CA VAL A 218 5.52 13.82 26.04
C VAL A 218 6.80 13.79 25.19
N ARG A 219 7.95 13.70 25.85
CA ARG A 219 9.27 13.62 25.20
C ARG A 219 10.26 12.88 26.09
N ASN A 220 11.17 12.11 25.49
CA ASN A 220 12.31 11.52 26.19
C ASN A 220 13.26 12.63 26.67
N ASP A 221 13.75 12.51 27.88
CA ASP A 221 14.77 13.42 28.41
C ASP A 221 16.14 13.13 27.78
N LEU A 222 16.89 14.18 27.46
CA LEU A 222 18.22 14.06 26.89
C LEU A 222 19.21 13.39 27.85
N SER A 223 19.04 13.61 29.16
CA SER A 223 19.85 13.00 30.23
C SER A 223 19.29 11.66 30.70
N ARG A 224 18.30 11.08 29.98
CA ARG A 224 17.65 9.79 30.29
C ARG A 224 17.01 9.72 31.68
N ARG A 225 16.57 10.84 32.24
CA ARG A 225 15.88 10.89 33.54
C ARG A 225 14.49 10.29 33.48
N TRP A 226 13.78 10.51 32.34
CA TRP A 226 12.47 9.92 32.02
C TRP A 226 12.36 9.62 30.53
N VAL A 227 11.38 8.81 30.18
CA VAL A 227 11.01 8.51 28.79
C VAL A 227 9.62 9.07 28.46
N ASN A 228 9.32 9.21 27.18
CA ASN A 228 7.97 9.55 26.73
C ASN A 228 6.97 8.50 27.25
N GLY A 229 5.86 8.98 27.85
CA GLY A 229 4.88 8.12 28.51
C GLY A 229 5.09 7.94 30.02
N THR A 230 6.19 8.42 30.60
CA THR A 230 6.38 8.42 32.05
C THR A 230 5.33 9.30 32.73
N ILE A 231 4.64 8.76 33.73
CA ILE A 231 3.62 9.46 34.53
C ILE A 231 4.25 10.03 35.78
N GLY A 232 3.83 11.23 36.16
CA GLY A 232 4.25 11.87 37.40
C GLY A 232 3.16 12.75 37.99
N THR A 233 3.43 13.29 39.18
CA THR A 233 2.57 14.27 39.87
C THR A 233 3.36 15.55 40.07
N ILE A 234 2.76 16.71 39.82
CA ILE A 234 3.37 18.01 40.11
C ILE A 234 3.55 18.15 41.62
N SER A 235 4.78 18.16 42.09
CA SER A 235 5.12 18.30 43.50
C SER A 235 5.38 19.73 43.90
N LYS A 236 5.93 20.54 43.00
CA LYS A 236 6.15 21.97 43.21
C LYS A 236 5.84 22.72 41.91
N LEU A 237 5.14 23.85 42.03
CA LEU A 237 4.71 24.66 40.92
C LEU A 237 4.82 26.14 41.26
N SER A 238 5.50 26.87 40.39
CA SER A 238 5.55 28.34 40.41
C SER A 238 5.71 28.82 38.96
N GLN A 239 5.69 30.13 38.73
CA GLN A 239 5.86 30.70 37.38
C GLN A 239 7.19 30.27 36.73
N ASP A 240 8.24 30.04 37.52
CA ASP A 240 9.59 29.77 37.05
C ASP A 240 10.05 28.32 37.25
N GLU A 241 9.29 27.51 37.99
CA GLU A 241 9.73 26.16 38.37
C GLU A 241 8.60 25.16 38.39
N ILE A 242 8.81 24.04 37.71
CA ILE A 242 7.96 22.86 37.75
C ILE A 242 8.79 21.69 38.23
N GLN A 243 8.34 21.05 39.35
CA GLN A 243 8.90 19.77 39.78
C GLN A 243 7.85 18.68 39.66
N VAL A 244 8.27 17.52 39.16
CA VAL A 244 7.41 16.35 38.93
C VAL A 244 7.98 15.16 39.70
N ALA A 245 7.20 14.64 40.62
CA ALA A 245 7.50 13.39 41.30
C ALA A 245 7.01 12.21 40.48
N THR A 246 7.93 11.33 40.07
CA THR A 246 7.65 10.02 39.47
C THR A 246 7.71 8.92 40.51
N GLU A 247 7.57 7.66 40.10
CA GLU A 247 7.72 6.53 41.04
C GLU A 247 9.14 6.41 41.58
N SER A 248 10.13 6.76 40.82
CA SER A 248 11.54 6.57 41.18
C SER A 248 12.15 7.78 41.83
N ARG A 249 11.83 8.98 41.37
CA ARG A 249 12.49 10.23 41.76
C ARG A 249 11.64 11.44 41.43
N GLU A 250 12.06 12.55 42.04
CA GLU A 250 11.53 13.88 41.72
C GLU A 250 12.47 14.60 40.76
N TYR A 251 11.89 15.26 39.74
CA TYR A 251 12.63 15.93 38.70
C TYR A 251 12.18 17.38 38.53
N LYS A 252 13.16 18.27 38.46
CA LYS A 252 12.93 19.62 37.96
C LYS A 252 12.79 19.56 36.44
N VAL A 253 11.67 20.04 35.93
CA VAL A 253 11.32 20.02 34.50
C VAL A 253 11.52 21.42 33.94
N SER A 254 12.27 21.52 32.84
CA SER A 254 12.46 22.76 32.11
C SER A 254 11.70 22.69 30.77
N PRO A 255 11.31 23.84 30.21
CA PRO A 255 10.80 23.88 28.85
C PRO A 255 11.79 23.25 27.89
N VAL A 256 11.27 22.57 26.90
CA VAL A 256 12.07 21.96 25.82
C VAL A 256 11.64 22.54 24.48
N SER A 257 12.60 22.69 23.57
CA SER A 257 12.33 23.18 22.24
C SER A 257 12.20 22.02 21.28
N TRP A 258 11.11 22.00 20.53
CA TRP A 258 10.93 21.15 19.36
C TRP A 258 11.32 21.96 18.15
N GLU A 259 12.35 21.51 17.48
CA GLU A 259 12.94 22.20 16.34
C GLU A 259 12.31 21.69 15.03
N SER A 260 11.86 22.62 14.21
CA SER A 260 11.42 22.34 12.85
C SER A 260 12.57 22.59 11.89
N TYR A 261 12.90 21.58 11.10
CA TYR A 261 14.03 21.64 10.18
C TYR A 261 13.60 21.53 8.74
N LYS A 262 14.28 22.29 7.89
CA LYS A 262 14.32 22.09 6.45
C LYS A 262 15.55 21.30 6.10
N TYR A 263 15.37 20.22 5.34
CA TYR A 263 16.48 19.38 4.87
C TYR A 263 16.71 19.67 3.39
N GLU A 264 17.95 19.92 3.01
CA GLU A 264 18.37 20.17 1.63
C GLU A 264 19.63 19.38 1.32
N TYR A 265 19.71 18.87 0.07
CA TYR A 265 20.92 18.19 -0.37
C TYR A 265 21.91 19.21 -0.94
N ASN A 266 23.09 19.33 -0.30
CA ASN A 266 24.21 20.12 -0.81
C ASN A 266 25.01 19.26 -1.81
N SER A 267 24.91 19.61 -3.10
CA SER A 267 25.57 18.87 -4.17
C SER A 267 27.10 19.03 -4.15
N LYS A 268 27.64 20.14 -3.62
CA LYS A 268 29.08 20.39 -3.50
C LYS A 268 29.71 19.49 -2.43
N GLU A 269 29.06 19.39 -1.27
CA GLU A 269 29.56 18.62 -0.14
C GLU A 269 29.04 17.18 -0.13
N LYS A 270 28.18 16.82 -1.10
CA LYS A 270 27.54 15.49 -1.22
C LYS A 270 26.86 15.01 0.07
N LYS A 271 26.31 15.95 0.87
CA LYS A 271 25.64 15.65 2.14
C LYS A 271 24.28 16.35 2.25
N ILE A 272 23.43 15.82 3.13
CA ILE A 272 22.16 16.45 3.50
C ILE A 272 22.46 17.52 4.54
N VAL A 273 22.13 18.78 4.22
CA VAL A 273 22.22 19.92 5.14
C VAL A 273 20.86 20.13 5.81
N LYS A 274 20.91 20.36 7.09
CA LYS A 274 19.77 20.57 7.97
C LYS A 274 19.75 22.03 8.40
N THR A 275 18.72 22.78 8.02
CA THR A 275 18.56 24.19 8.37
C THR A 275 17.37 24.34 9.31
N LEU A 276 17.58 24.95 10.47
CA LEU A 276 16.53 25.27 11.42
C LEU A 276 15.60 26.36 10.83
N VAL A 277 14.29 26.08 10.77
CA VAL A 277 13.27 27.02 10.27
C VAL A 277 12.42 27.63 11.37
N GLY A 278 12.37 26.98 12.53
CA GLY A 278 11.68 27.50 13.69
C GLY A 278 11.72 26.58 14.89
N THR A 279 11.35 27.10 16.06
CA THR A 279 11.30 26.38 17.33
C THR A 279 9.95 26.55 18.01
N TYR A 280 9.46 25.46 18.59
CA TYR A 280 8.30 25.43 19.49
C TYR A 280 8.78 25.06 20.88
N THR A 281 8.71 25.97 21.83
CA THR A 281 9.22 25.76 23.19
C THR A 281 8.08 25.71 24.17
N GLN A 282 7.97 24.60 24.92
CA GLN A 282 6.99 24.39 25.96
C GLN A 282 7.51 23.36 26.96
N PHE A 283 6.91 23.27 28.14
CA PHE A 283 7.14 22.15 29.04
C PHE A 283 6.68 20.83 28.39
N PRO A 284 7.48 19.76 28.46
CA PRO A 284 7.15 18.48 27.83
C PRO A 284 6.14 17.67 28.66
N LEU A 285 5.05 18.30 29.08
CA LEU A 285 4.04 17.78 29.97
C LEU A 285 2.64 17.93 29.38
N LYS A 286 1.76 17.00 29.71
CA LYS A 286 0.29 17.07 29.50
C LYS A 286 -0.42 16.52 30.73
N LEU A 287 -1.63 17.02 31.00
CA LEU A 287 -2.50 16.39 31.98
C LEU A 287 -2.81 14.95 31.57
N SER A 288 -2.81 14.03 32.52
CA SER A 288 -2.88 12.60 32.22
C SER A 288 -3.66 11.75 33.22
N TRP A 289 -4.67 12.27 33.87
CA TRP A 289 -5.63 11.40 34.55
C TRP A 289 -6.41 10.56 33.53
N ALA A 290 -6.65 11.14 32.33
CA ALA A 290 -7.22 10.41 31.20
C ALA A 290 -6.58 10.81 29.87
N ILE A 291 -6.43 9.82 28.99
CA ILE A 291 -6.05 10.01 27.58
C ILE A 291 -6.91 9.10 26.70
N THR A 292 -6.97 9.39 25.40
CA THR A 292 -7.67 8.48 24.49
C THR A 292 -6.83 7.25 24.15
N ILE A 293 -7.52 6.15 23.84
CA ILE A 293 -6.89 4.90 23.37
C ILE A 293 -5.97 5.18 22.17
N HIS A 294 -6.36 6.06 21.24
CA HIS A 294 -5.52 6.46 20.10
C HIS A 294 -4.19 7.09 20.55
N LYS A 295 -4.23 7.98 21.53
CA LYS A 295 -3.03 8.65 22.05
C LYS A 295 -2.15 7.73 22.89
N SER A 296 -2.68 6.60 23.37
CA SER A 296 -1.93 5.59 24.10
C SER A 296 -1.14 4.62 23.21
N GLN A 297 -1.31 4.68 21.88
CA GLN A 297 -0.53 3.84 20.96
C GLN A 297 0.97 4.04 21.19
N GLY A 298 1.74 2.96 21.12
CA GLY A 298 3.17 2.97 21.44
C GLY A 298 3.51 3.02 22.95
N MET A 299 2.57 3.40 23.83
CA MET A 299 2.80 3.46 25.28
C MET A 299 2.59 2.09 25.95
N THR A 300 3.11 1.95 27.17
CA THR A 300 2.93 0.76 28.01
C THR A 300 2.75 1.20 29.46
N PHE A 301 1.77 0.62 30.15
CA PHE A 301 1.42 0.95 31.52
C PHE A 301 1.47 -0.30 32.38
N ASP A 302 1.94 -0.17 33.61
CA ASP A 302 1.85 -1.25 34.60
C ASP A 302 0.41 -1.40 35.11
N LYS A 303 -0.29 -0.28 35.29
CA LYS A 303 -1.70 -0.22 35.68
C LYS A 303 -2.46 0.79 34.82
N LEU A 304 -3.68 0.46 34.43
CA LEU A 304 -4.57 1.36 33.71
C LEU A 304 -6.05 1.11 34.06
N ILE A 305 -6.85 2.16 33.99
CA ILE A 305 -8.31 2.09 34.03
C ILE A 305 -8.81 2.17 32.59
N LEU A 306 -9.66 1.24 32.18
CA LEU A 306 -10.28 1.25 30.87
C LEU A 306 -11.76 1.63 30.99
N ASP A 307 -12.11 2.76 30.40
CA ASP A 307 -13.49 3.25 30.33
C ASP A 307 -14.03 3.10 28.91
N LEU A 308 -14.92 2.12 28.74
CA LEU A 308 -15.67 1.85 27.51
C LEU A 308 -17.15 2.24 27.64
N SER A 309 -17.51 3.10 28.58
CA SER A 309 -18.90 3.45 28.89
C SER A 309 -19.68 4.01 27.72
N ARG A 310 -18.99 4.63 26.74
CA ARG A 310 -19.55 5.13 25.49
C ARG A 310 -19.39 4.17 24.31
N GLY A 311 -18.98 2.93 24.59
CA GLY A 311 -18.69 1.93 23.56
C GLY A 311 -17.42 2.21 22.77
N VAL A 312 -17.08 1.30 21.87
CA VAL A 312 -16.01 1.45 20.89
C VAL A 312 -16.61 1.92 19.56
N PHE A 313 -15.89 2.72 18.81
CA PHE A 313 -16.35 3.22 17.51
C PHE A 313 -15.46 2.76 16.34
N SER A 314 -14.37 2.07 16.65
CA SER A 314 -13.44 1.54 15.66
C SER A 314 -13.06 0.09 15.97
N LYS A 315 -12.98 -0.73 14.93
CA LYS A 315 -12.42 -2.09 15.04
C LYS A 315 -10.99 -2.01 15.58
N GLY A 316 -10.57 -2.99 16.38
CA GLY A 316 -9.24 -3.03 17.01
C GLY A 316 -9.08 -2.12 18.25
N GLN A 317 -10.03 -1.23 18.57
CA GLN A 317 -9.89 -0.27 19.65
C GLN A 317 -9.75 -0.94 21.02
N LEU A 318 -10.54 -2.00 21.30
CA LEU A 318 -10.41 -2.79 22.51
C LEU A 318 -9.04 -3.48 22.60
N TYR A 319 -8.61 -4.12 21.51
CA TYR A 319 -7.30 -4.78 21.45
C TYR A 319 -6.17 -3.80 21.74
N VAL A 320 -6.21 -2.60 21.13
CA VAL A 320 -5.21 -1.56 21.40
C VAL A 320 -5.20 -1.19 22.89
N ALA A 321 -6.35 -0.95 23.49
CA ALA A 321 -6.44 -0.55 24.89
C ALA A 321 -5.86 -1.62 25.83
N LEU A 322 -6.29 -2.87 25.66
CA LEU A 322 -5.83 -3.99 26.48
C LEU A 322 -4.34 -4.28 26.26
N SER A 323 -3.85 -4.14 25.03
CA SER A 323 -2.43 -4.35 24.75
C SER A 323 -1.51 -3.28 25.35
N ARG A 324 -2.05 -2.21 25.96
CA ARG A 324 -1.27 -1.19 26.66
C ARG A 324 -0.83 -1.61 28.06
N VAL A 325 -1.58 -2.50 28.73
CA VAL A 325 -1.25 -2.95 30.09
C VAL A 325 -0.37 -4.22 30.04
N ARG A 326 0.51 -4.36 31.03
CA ARG A 326 1.48 -5.47 31.10
C ARG A 326 0.88 -6.79 31.57
N SER A 327 -0.16 -6.74 32.41
CA SER A 327 -0.78 -7.92 33.00
C SER A 327 -2.25 -7.66 33.33
N LEU A 328 -3.00 -8.73 33.51
CA LEU A 328 -4.40 -8.66 33.94
C LEU A 328 -4.57 -8.02 35.32
N ASP A 329 -3.59 -8.17 36.21
CA ASP A 329 -3.61 -7.55 37.54
C ASP A 329 -3.53 -6.03 37.51
N GLY A 330 -2.91 -5.48 36.47
CA GLY A 330 -2.83 -4.03 36.26
C GLY A 330 -4.06 -3.42 35.60
N LEU A 331 -5.03 -4.23 35.18
CA LEU A 331 -6.23 -3.77 34.49
C LEU A 331 -7.38 -3.49 35.44
N PHE A 332 -7.99 -2.31 35.32
CA PHE A 332 -9.23 -1.90 36.01
C PHE A 332 -10.26 -1.54 34.93
N LEU A 333 -11.45 -2.11 35.02
CA LEU A 333 -12.55 -1.84 34.09
C LEU A 333 -13.63 -1.01 34.79
N VAL A 334 -14.07 0.08 34.16
CA VAL A 334 -15.21 0.88 34.63
C VAL A 334 -16.53 0.15 34.40
N LYS A 335 -16.63 -0.58 33.26
CA LYS A 335 -17.79 -1.40 32.91
C LYS A 335 -17.33 -2.72 32.27
N PRO A 336 -18.19 -3.75 32.32
CA PRO A 336 -17.89 -5.02 31.70
C PRO A 336 -17.63 -4.88 30.19
N VAL A 337 -16.64 -5.62 29.70
CA VAL A 337 -16.40 -5.81 28.26
C VAL A 337 -17.42 -6.81 27.74
N SER A 338 -18.02 -6.50 26.61
CA SER A 338 -18.97 -7.36 25.90
C SER A 338 -18.45 -7.71 24.50
N PHE A 339 -19.06 -8.70 23.87
CA PHE A 339 -18.76 -9.04 22.46
C PHE A 339 -18.94 -7.86 21.51
N GLY A 340 -19.84 -6.92 21.79
CA GLY A 340 -20.02 -5.70 21.02
C GLY A 340 -18.82 -4.76 21.01
N HIS A 341 -17.89 -4.91 21.95
CA HIS A 341 -16.64 -4.16 21.98
C HIS A 341 -15.52 -4.84 21.18
N ILE A 342 -15.68 -6.13 20.84
CA ILE A 342 -14.70 -6.91 20.07
C ILE A 342 -15.01 -6.72 18.59
N GLY A 343 -14.02 -6.40 17.83
CA GLY A 343 -14.17 -6.28 16.37
C GLY A 343 -12.83 -6.19 15.68
N THR A 344 -12.66 -7.05 14.68
CA THR A 344 -11.52 -7.05 13.78
C THR A 344 -12.04 -7.05 12.35
N SER A 345 -11.27 -6.48 11.43
CA SER A 345 -11.65 -6.51 10.02
C SER A 345 -11.40 -7.90 9.45
N GLU A 346 -12.38 -8.48 8.77
CA GLU A 346 -12.23 -9.74 8.04
C GLU A 346 -11.13 -9.64 6.96
N GLU A 347 -10.97 -8.47 6.36
CA GLU A 347 -9.91 -8.21 5.39
C GLU A 347 -8.52 -8.27 6.01
N VAL A 348 -8.39 -7.79 7.25
CA VAL A 348 -7.14 -7.90 8.02
C VAL A 348 -6.85 -9.35 8.35
N ILE A 349 -7.86 -10.12 8.79
CA ILE A 349 -7.72 -11.55 9.05
C ILE A 349 -7.30 -12.29 7.78
N ALA A 350 -7.96 -12.01 6.65
CA ALA A 350 -7.62 -12.62 5.37
C ALA A 350 -6.19 -12.25 4.90
N PHE A 351 -5.74 -11.02 5.15
CA PHE A 351 -4.38 -10.61 4.84
C PHE A 351 -3.35 -11.28 5.78
N ALA A 352 -3.69 -11.46 7.05
CA ALA A 352 -2.84 -12.11 8.04
C ALA A 352 -2.55 -13.60 7.73
N ASN A 353 -3.40 -14.26 6.94
CA ASN A 353 -3.12 -15.63 6.45
C ASN A 353 -1.85 -15.73 5.58
N ARG A 354 -1.27 -14.61 5.18
CA ARG A 354 0.02 -14.53 4.47
C ARG A 354 1.22 -14.39 5.39
N PHE A 355 0.98 -14.22 6.70
CA PHE A 355 2.06 -14.03 7.66
C PHE A 355 2.84 -15.33 7.82
N ASN A 356 4.15 -15.19 7.88
CA ASN A 356 5.08 -16.30 8.09
C ASN A 356 4.92 -17.44 7.07
N ASP A 357 4.58 -17.12 5.80
CA ASP A 357 4.69 -18.09 4.71
C ASP A 357 6.17 -18.46 4.52
N ASP A 358 6.55 -19.60 5.08
CA ASP A 358 7.92 -20.12 5.11
C ASP A 358 8.52 -20.23 3.70
N SER A 359 7.73 -20.60 2.70
CA SER A 359 8.20 -20.78 1.33
C SER A 359 8.52 -19.43 0.68
N ALA A 360 7.62 -18.46 0.81
CA ALA A 360 7.81 -17.10 0.32
C ALA A 360 9.00 -16.41 1.02
N ILE A 361 9.08 -16.55 2.35
CA ILE A 361 10.15 -15.93 3.16
C ILE A 361 11.51 -16.55 2.86
N ARG A 362 11.63 -17.88 2.80
CA ARG A 362 12.91 -18.56 2.50
C ARG A 362 13.42 -18.20 1.12
N ASN A 363 12.54 -18.16 0.13
CA ASN A 363 12.91 -17.75 -1.23
C ASN A 363 13.45 -16.32 -1.25
N GLU A 364 12.81 -15.40 -0.52
CA GLU A 364 13.27 -14.02 -0.39
C GLU A 364 14.60 -13.91 0.35
N ILE A 365 14.73 -14.59 1.50
CA ILE A 365 15.95 -14.51 2.33
C ILE A 365 17.13 -15.13 1.61
N SER A 366 16.99 -16.32 1.03
CA SER A 366 18.11 -17.01 0.37
C SER A 366 18.59 -16.25 -0.85
N GLY A 367 17.68 -15.84 -1.71
CA GLY A 367 18.01 -15.03 -2.89
C GLY A 367 18.50 -13.63 -2.52
N GLY A 368 17.78 -12.95 -1.64
CA GLY A 368 18.08 -11.58 -1.24
C GLY A 368 19.37 -11.46 -0.44
N LYS A 369 19.66 -12.38 0.48
CA LYS A 369 20.91 -12.37 1.26
C LYS A 369 22.12 -12.51 0.36
N TYR A 370 22.11 -13.49 -0.54
CA TYR A 370 23.23 -13.69 -1.45
C TYR A 370 23.40 -12.51 -2.41
N LEU A 371 22.31 -11.96 -2.94
CA LEU A 371 22.34 -10.77 -3.78
C LEU A 371 22.88 -9.55 -3.01
N TYR A 372 22.40 -9.34 -1.78
CA TYR A 372 22.88 -8.23 -0.95
C TYR A 372 24.39 -8.36 -0.63
N GLU A 373 24.84 -9.55 -0.23
CA GLU A 373 26.25 -9.80 0.04
C GLU A 373 27.12 -9.62 -1.22
N SER A 374 26.65 -10.13 -2.36
CA SER A 374 27.32 -9.96 -3.64
C SER A 374 27.41 -8.49 -4.05
N PHE A 375 26.33 -7.74 -3.90
CA PHE A 375 26.29 -6.30 -4.18
C PHE A 375 27.24 -5.52 -3.24
N ARG A 376 27.14 -5.78 -1.93
CA ARG A 376 27.96 -5.12 -0.91
C ARG A 376 29.46 -5.35 -1.12
N ASN A 377 29.82 -6.57 -1.47
CA ASN A 377 31.21 -6.98 -1.69
C ASN A 377 31.69 -6.69 -3.12
N LYS A 378 30.87 -6.03 -3.94
CA LYS A 378 31.16 -5.75 -5.35
C LYS A 378 31.47 -7.01 -6.17
N ASN A 379 30.91 -8.15 -5.75
CA ASN A 379 30.95 -9.39 -6.52
C ASN A 379 29.87 -9.33 -7.61
N TRP A 380 30.17 -8.58 -8.67
CA TRP A 380 29.21 -8.31 -9.76
C TRP A 380 28.83 -9.56 -10.55
N ASP A 381 29.76 -10.51 -10.70
CA ASP A 381 29.50 -11.78 -11.35
C ASP A 381 28.53 -12.64 -10.55
N GLY A 382 28.70 -12.72 -9.23
CA GLY A 382 27.77 -13.40 -8.34
C GLY A 382 26.40 -12.74 -8.35
N PHE A 383 26.36 -11.41 -8.30
CA PHE A 383 25.12 -10.64 -8.30
C PHE A 383 24.31 -10.85 -9.58
N SER A 384 24.92 -10.67 -10.76
CA SER A 384 24.25 -10.79 -12.05
C SER A 384 23.79 -12.21 -12.35
N ARG A 385 24.66 -13.21 -12.07
CA ARG A 385 24.33 -14.62 -12.24
C ARG A 385 23.16 -15.07 -11.38
N THR A 386 23.16 -14.65 -10.11
CA THR A 386 22.09 -15.02 -9.17
C THR A 386 20.77 -14.35 -9.54
N SER A 387 20.79 -13.06 -9.89
CA SER A 387 19.59 -12.33 -10.34
C SER A 387 18.98 -12.98 -11.58
N LEU A 388 19.80 -13.33 -12.58
CA LEU A 388 19.35 -14.02 -13.79
C LEU A 388 18.76 -15.40 -13.49
N ASN A 389 19.48 -16.22 -12.70
CA ASN A 389 19.04 -17.58 -12.39
C ASN A 389 17.73 -17.59 -11.60
N LEU A 390 17.59 -16.71 -10.61
CA LEU A 390 16.35 -16.56 -9.85
C LEU A 390 15.21 -16.07 -10.74
N GLY A 391 15.43 -15.04 -11.55
CA GLY A 391 14.45 -14.54 -12.48
C GLY A 391 13.98 -15.59 -13.48
N LEU A 392 14.90 -16.33 -14.11
CA LEU A 392 14.58 -17.39 -15.06
C LEU A 392 13.86 -18.57 -14.40
N SER A 393 14.28 -18.97 -13.19
CA SER A 393 13.64 -20.05 -12.42
C SER A 393 12.19 -19.71 -12.08
N LEU A 394 11.95 -18.49 -11.59
CA LEU A 394 10.62 -18.00 -11.26
C LEU A 394 9.73 -17.86 -12.50
N ALA A 395 10.28 -17.37 -13.61
CA ALA A 395 9.54 -17.30 -14.87
C ALA A 395 9.10 -18.69 -15.36
N ARG A 396 9.96 -19.71 -15.24
CA ARG A 396 9.62 -21.10 -15.60
C ARG A 396 8.53 -21.69 -14.70
N SER A 397 8.47 -21.29 -13.43
CA SER A 397 7.40 -21.70 -12.50
C SER A 397 6.09 -20.91 -12.66
N GLY A 398 6.07 -19.94 -13.58
CA GLY A 398 4.90 -19.07 -13.81
C GLY A 398 4.81 -17.88 -12.86
N ASP A 399 5.75 -17.71 -11.95
CA ASP A 399 5.81 -16.53 -11.07
C ASP A 399 6.53 -15.36 -11.76
N TRP A 400 5.88 -14.83 -12.79
CA TRP A 400 6.37 -13.71 -13.61
C TRP A 400 6.59 -12.44 -12.78
N LYS A 401 5.83 -12.26 -11.70
CA LYS A 401 5.90 -11.09 -10.83
C LYS A 401 7.20 -11.03 -10.03
N SER A 402 7.55 -12.13 -9.40
CA SER A 402 8.81 -12.25 -8.67
C SER A 402 10.02 -12.29 -9.63
N ALA A 403 9.87 -12.95 -10.78
CA ALA A 403 10.88 -12.95 -11.84
C ALA A 403 11.23 -11.54 -12.33
N ALA A 404 10.20 -10.72 -12.61
CA ALA A 404 10.37 -9.32 -13.03
C ALA A 404 11.18 -8.53 -12.00
N ARG A 405 10.95 -8.76 -10.71
CA ARG A 405 11.66 -8.04 -9.64
C ARG A 405 13.16 -8.30 -9.67
N TYR A 406 13.60 -9.56 -9.75
CA TYR A 406 15.02 -9.89 -9.76
C TYR A 406 15.74 -9.34 -10.99
N ILE A 407 15.13 -9.44 -12.15
CA ILE A 407 15.69 -8.91 -13.40
C ILE A 407 15.70 -7.38 -13.40
N SER A 408 14.66 -6.73 -12.89
CA SER A 408 14.63 -5.27 -12.77
C SER A 408 15.68 -4.74 -11.78
N GLN A 409 15.93 -5.45 -10.67
CA GLN A 409 17.02 -5.11 -9.74
C GLN A 409 18.39 -5.17 -10.42
N MET A 410 18.61 -6.18 -11.24
CA MET A 410 19.84 -6.30 -12.03
C MET A 410 20.00 -5.12 -12.99
N PHE A 411 18.97 -4.77 -13.77
CA PHE A 411 19.02 -3.64 -14.70
C PHE A 411 19.15 -2.28 -13.99
N ASN A 412 18.49 -2.07 -12.85
CA ASN A 412 18.63 -0.83 -12.09
C ASN A 412 20.07 -0.64 -11.56
N ALA A 413 20.72 -1.72 -11.17
CA ALA A 413 22.11 -1.67 -10.76
C ALA A 413 23.04 -1.35 -11.94
N MET A 414 22.69 -1.78 -13.17
CA MET A 414 23.45 -1.45 -14.40
C MET A 414 23.57 0.06 -14.65
N VAL A 415 22.49 0.80 -14.40
CA VAL A 415 22.47 2.26 -14.63
C VAL A 415 23.43 3.01 -13.71
N SER A 416 23.87 2.39 -12.62
CA SER A 416 24.69 3.00 -11.59
C SER A 416 26.17 2.57 -11.59
N ASP A 417 26.55 1.50 -12.29
CA ASP A 417 27.92 0.98 -12.26
C ASP A 417 28.31 0.28 -13.57
N GLU A 418 29.30 0.85 -14.30
CA GLU A 418 29.80 0.32 -15.58
C GLU A 418 30.44 -1.08 -15.44
N HIS A 419 31.03 -1.40 -14.29
CA HIS A 419 31.57 -2.74 -14.02
C HIS A 419 30.47 -3.81 -13.95
N LEU A 420 29.29 -3.44 -13.46
CA LEU A 420 28.15 -4.33 -13.41
C LEU A 420 27.61 -4.64 -14.83
N VAL A 421 27.60 -3.67 -15.74
CA VAL A 421 27.24 -3.88 -17.14
C VAL A 421 28.11 -4.97 -17.77
N ASN A 422 29.42 -4.84 -17.65
CA ASN A 422 30.37 -5.81 -18.20
C ASN A 422 30.22 -7.21 -17.55
N SER A 423 29.85 -7.27 -16.28
CA SER A 423 29.61 -8.54 -15.58
C SER A 423 28.32 -9.20 -16.05
N ILE A 424 27.26 -8.43 -16.24
CA ILE A 424 25.99 -8.93 -16.77
C ILE A 424 26.19 -9.48 -18.18
N GLU A 425 26.87 -8.75 -19.05
CA GLU A 425 27.17 -9.22 -20.40
C GLU A 425 27.94 -10.54 -20.39
N ARG A 426 28.97 -10.67 -19.54
CA ARG A 426 29.72 -11.92 -19.39
C ARG A 426 28.87 -13.09 -18.90
N ASN A 427 27.97 -12.87 -17.95
CA ASN A 427 27.10 -13.90 -17.40
C ASN A 427 25.94 -14.27 -18.32
N MET A 428 25.54 -13.36 -19.23
CA MET A 428 24.58 -13.66 -20.28
C MET A 428 25.21 -14.47 -21.43
N LEU A 429 26.49 -14.32 -21.69
CA LEU A 429 27.20 -15.05 -22.76
C LEU A 429 27.10 -16.59 -22.67
N PRO A 430 27.23 -17.26 -21.51
CA PRO A 430 27.05 -18.72 -21.42
C PRO A 430 25.62 -19.18 -21.66
N ILE A 431 24.64 -18.36 -21.30
CA ILE A 431 23.23 -18.57 -21.60
C ILE A 431 22.98 -18.32 -23.08
N SER A 432 23.76 -17.42 -23.70
CA SER A 432 23.69 -17.07 -25.11
C SER A 432 24.12 -18.19 -26.08
N LYS A 433 24.95 -19.12 -25.62
CA LYS A 433 25.22 -20.34 -26.41
C LYS A 433 23.98 -21.23 -26.54
N PHE A 434 22.97 -21.07 -25.65
CA PHE A 434 21.68 -21.77 -25.72
C PHE A 434 20.51 -20.88 -26.13
N SER A 435 20.52 -19.59 -25.95
CA SER A 435 19.68 -18.58 -26.60
C SER A 435 19.76 -17.19 -25.96
N ASN A 436 20.46 -16.25 -26.56
CA ASN A 436 20.21 -14.80 -26.43
C ASN A 436 18.70 -14.51 -26.60
N ILE A 437 18.06 -15.24 -27.49
CA ILE A 437 16.64 -15.21 -27.80
C ILE A 437 15.77 -15.51 -26.59
N LEU A 438 16.08 -16.56 -25.81
CA LEU A 438 15.29 -16.90 -24.61
C LEU A 438 15.42 -15.82 -23.53
N VAL A 439 16.62 -15.29 -23.34
CA VAL A 439 16.87 -14.21 -22.37
C VAL A 439 16.14 -12.94 -22.78
N ASP A 440 16.27 -12.53 -24.04
CA ASP A 440 15.61 -11.34 -24.55
C ASP A 440 14.08 -11.51 -24.56
N TYR A 441 13.56 -12.71 -24.90
CA TYR A 441 12.13 -13.02 -24.83
C TYR A 441 11.59 -12.91 -23.40
N VAL A 442 12.27 -13.53 -22.45
CA VAL A 442 11.91 -13.45 -21.03
C VAL A 442 12.01 -12.01 -20.53
N SER A 443 13.05 -11.28 -20.93
CA SER A 443 13.22 -9.87 -20.57
C SER A 443 12.09 -9.00 -21.15
N ALA A 444 11.68 -9.23 -22.40
CA ALA A 444 10.54 -8.54 -23.01
C ALA A 444 9.24 -8.79 -22.22
N ALA A 445 8.95 -10.05 -21.88
CA ALA A 445 7.77 -10.41 -21.10
C ALA A 445 7.80 -9.78 -19.70
N LEU A 446 8.95 -9.84 -19.03
CA LEU A 446 9.12 -9.28 -17.69
C LEU A 446 8.97 -7.76 -17.68
N CYS A 447 9.57 -7.06 -18.65
CA CYS A 447 9.42 -5.62 -18.81
C CYS A 447 7.95 -5.22 -19.06
N LEU A 448 7.22 -6.00 -19.86
CA LEU A 448 5.79 -5.78 -20.05
C LEU A 448 5.01 -5.88 -18.74
N TYR A 449 5.25 -6.93 -17.94
CA TYR A 449 4.56 -7.13 -16.67
C TYR A 449 5.01 -6.16 -15.55
N SER A 450 6.25 -5.65 -15.63
CA SER A 450 6.77 -4.65 -14.68
C SER A 450 6.35 -3.21 -15.01
N GLY A 451 5.77 -2.98 -16.22
CA GLY A 451 5.37 -1.66 -16.67
C GLY A 451 6.47 -0.90 -17.41
N GLU A 452 7.60 -1.54 -17.71
CA GLU A 452 8.74 -1.00 -18.48
C GLU A 452 8.52 -1.19 -19.99
N TYR A 453 7.49 -0.55 -20.51
CA TYR A 453 6.98 -0.84 -21.85
C TYR A 453 7.97 -0.52 -22.98
N GLU A 454 8.77 0.55 -22.89
CA GLU A 454 9.80 0.87 -23.89
C GLU A 454 10.89 -0.22 -23.93
N GLN A 455 11.29 -0.73 -22.78
CA GLN A 455 12.26 -1.82 -22.70
C GLN A 455 11.65 -3.13 -23.18
N ALA A 456 10.37 -3.37 -22.94
CA ALA A 456 9.67 -4.53 -23.49
C ALA A 456 9.70 -4.52 -25.02
N VAL A 457 9.45 -3.38 -25.66
CA VAL A 457 9.56 -3.19 -27.11
C VAL A 457 10.99 -3.45 -27.59
N TYR A 458 11.99 -2.87 -26.92
CA TYR A 458 13.40 -3.04 -27.26
C TYR A 458 13.84 -4.51 -27.26
N PHE A 459 13.53 -5.26 -26.20
CA PHE A 459 13.86 -6.68 -26.13
C PHE A 459 13.08 -7.51 -27.13
N ALA A 460 11.82 -7.17 -27.39
CA ALA A 460 11.01 -7.84 -28.40
C ALA A 460 11.61 -7.68 -29.82
N ASP A 461 12.10 -6.49 -30.14
CA ASP A 461 12.77 -6.21 -31.40
C ASP A 461 14.09 -6.99 -31.56
N ARG A 462 14.85 -7.11 -30.45
CA ARG A 462 16.06 -7.94 -30.43
C ARG A 462 15.76 -9.41 -30.71
N VAL A 463 14.74 -9.97 -30.08
CA VAL A 463 14.30 -11.36 -30.33
C VAL A 463 13.95 -11.51 -31.80
N ARG A 464 13.18 -10.59 -32.34
CA ARG A 464 12.73 -10.62 -33.76
C ARG A 464 13.88 -10.50 -34.76
N SER A 465 14.91 -9.72 -34.42
CA SER A 465 16.11 -9.59 -35.26
C SER A 465 16.97 -10.86 -35.34
N MET A 466 16.87 -11.73 -34.31
CA MET A 466 17.67 -12.96 -34.24
C MET A 466 16.94 -14.20 -34.78
N ARG A 467 15.62 -14.22 -34.66
CA ARG A 467 14.79 -15.36 -35.10
C ARG A 467 13.34 -14.93 -35.34
N GLU A 468 12.67 -15.61 -36.27
CA GLU A 468 11.21 -15.55 -36.36
C GLU A 468 10.58 -16.17 -35.11
N CYS A 469 10.12 -15.32 -34.21
CA CYS A 469 9.42 -15.69 -33.01
C CYS A 469 8.13 -14.86 -32.95
N ASN A 470 7.02 -15.50 -33.28
CA ASN A 470 5.74 -14.82 -33.40
C ASN A 470 5.17 -14.42 -32.05
N ASP A 471 5.43 -15.23 -31.00
CA ASP A 471 4.95 -14.95 -29.62
C ASP A 471 5.45 -13.61 -29.07
N VAL A 472 6.63 -13.16 -29.49
CA VAL A 472 7.19 -11.90 -29.02
C VAL A 472 6.46 -10.68 -29.61
N LEU A 473 5.79 -10.85 -30.73
CA LEU A 473 4.98 -9.80 -31.36
C LEU A 473 3.77 -9.44 -30.49
N PHE A 474 3.20 -10.39 -29.73
CA PHE A 474 2.16 -10.10 -28.74
C PHE A 474 2.68 -9.18 -27.63
N ILE A 475 3.88 -9.47 -27.13
CA ILE A 475 4.52 -8.66 -26.10
C ILE A 475 4.75 -7.24 -26.63
N LYS A 476 5.24 -7.13 -27.86
CA LYS A 476 5.51 -5.85 -28.52
C LYS A 476 4.23 -5.05 -28.77
N ALA A 477 3.22 -5.67 -29.36
CA ALA A 477 1.93 -5.01 -29.61
C ALA A 477 1.30 -4.48 -28.34
N ARG A 478 1.27 -5.31 -27.27
CA ARG A 478 0.73 -4.93 -25.98
C ARG A 478 1.52 -3.80 -25.32
N ALA A 479 2.85 -3.84 -25.39
CA ALA A 479 3.70 -2.77 -24.87
C ALA A 479 3.48 -1.44 -25.62
N LEU A 480 3.40 -1.47 -26.94
CA LEU A 480 3.12 -0.29 -27.78
C LEU A 480 1.74 0.31 -27.50
N THR A 481 0.74 -0.53 -27.28
CA THR A 481 -0.60 -0.10 -26.88
C THR A 481 -0.57 0.63 -25.53
N LEU A 482 0.14 0.07 -24.54
CA LEU A 482 0.27 0.68 -23.21
C LEU A 482 1.11 1.98 -23.23
N LEU A 483 2.01 2.12 -24.22
CA LEU A 483 2.73 3.37 -24.52
C LEU A 483 1.89 4.39 -25.31
N LYS A 484 0.66 4.04 -25.70
CA LYS A 484 -0.22 4.85 -26.58
C LYS A 484 0.36 5.10 -27.98
N ARG A 485 1.23 4.20 -28.45
CA ARG A 485 1.81 4.20 -29.81
C ARG A 485 0.97 3.33 -30.73
N TYR A 486 -0.28 3.74 -30.98
CA TYR A 486 -1.31 2.91 -31.62
C TYR A 486 -0.99 2.53 -33.06
N LYS A 487 -0.48 3.47 -33.86
CA LYS A 487 -0.08 3.20 -35.26
C LYS A 487 1.01 2.12 -35.35
N ASP A 488 1.96 2.16 -34.40
CA ASP A 488 3.01 1.16 -34.30
C ASP A 488 2.45 -0.19 -33.85
N ALA A 489 1.54 -0.16 -32.86
CA ALA A 489 0.85 -1.36 -32.38
C ALA A 489 0.05 -2.04 -33.51
N ASP A 490 -0.70 -1.29 -34.31
CA ASP A 490 -1.45 -1.79 -35.46
C ASP A 490 -0.54 -2.43 -36.50
N THR A 491 0.61 -1.81 -36.80
CA THR A 491 1.58 -2.37 -37.75
C THR A 491 2.08 -3.74 -37.27
N VAL A 492 2.37 -3.86 -35.95
CA VAL A 492 2.82 -5.14 -35.36
C VAL A 492 1.68 -6.16 -35.33
N ASN A 493 0.44 -5.74 -35.08
CA ASN A 493 -0.72 -6.62 -35.14
C ASN A 493 -0.97 -7.18 -36.55
N ILE A 494 -0.84 -6.35 -37.58
CA ILE A 494 -0.95 -6.79 -38.99
C ILE A 494 0.15 -7.80 -39.31
N GLU A 495 1.38 -7.56 -38.84
CA GLU A 495 2.49 -8.50 -39.01
C GLU A 495 2.20 -9.83 -38.32
N LEU A 496 1.74 -9.77 -37.06
CA LEU A 496 1.39 -10.93 -36.27
C LEU A 496 0.36 -11.80 -36.98
N VAL A 497 -0.69 -11.20 -37.48
CA VAL A 497 -1.74 -11.88 -38.25
C VAL A 497 -1.21 -12.57 -39.51
N LYS A 498 -0.27 -11.96 -40.23
CA LYS A 498 0.35 -12.54 -41.42
C LYS A 498 1.25 -13.73 -41.11
N CYS A 499 1.90 -13.72 -39.95
CA CYS A 499 2.86 -14.75 -39.53
C CYS A 499 2.21 -16.02 -38.93
N LEU A 500 0.92 -15.97 -38.58
CA LEU A 500 0.26 -16.99 -37.77
C LEU A 500 -0.61 -17.95 -38.59
N ASP A 501 -0.13 -18.42 -39.70
CA ASP A 501 -0.81 -19.42 -40.51
C ASP A 501 -1.05 -20.71 -39.69
N GLY A 502 -2.11 -20.71 -38.85
CA GLY A 502 -2.60 -21.84 -38.06
C GLY A 502 -2.40 -21.80 -36.52
N GLU A 503 -1.56 -20.94 -35.98
CA GLU A 503 -1.25 -20.91 -34.52
C GLU A 503 -1.69 -19.62 -33.81
N PHE A 504 -2.67 -18.91 -34.35
CA PHE A 504 -3.19 -17.69 -33.77
C PHE A 504 -3.89 -17.95 -32.41
N ASP A 505 -3.34 -17.43 -31.33
CA ASP A 505 -4.03 -17.45 -30.03
C ASP A 505 -5.09 -16.34 -29.96
N ALA A 506 -6.28 -16.70 -30.41
CA ALA A 506 -7.44 -15.83 -30.38
C ALA A 506 -7.73 -15.25 -28.99
N LYS A 507 -7.42 -15.98 -27.93
CA LYS A 507 -7.64 -15.54 -26.55
C LYS A 507 -6.74 -14.35 -26.20
N THR A 508 -5.45 -14.42 -26.50
CA THR A 508 -4.52 -13.32 -26.22
C THR A 508 -4.87 -12.08 -27.05
N TYR A 509 -5.24 -12.28 -28.31
CA TYR A 509 -5.65 -11.16 -29.18
C TYR A 509 -6.95 -10.49 -28.70
N TYR A 510 -7.90 -11.30 -28.24
CA TYR A 510 -9.13 -10.86 -27.60
C TYR A 510 -8.84 -10.03 -26.35
N GLU A 511 -7.90 -10.49 -25.48
CA GLU A 511 -7.48 -9.74 -24.28
C GLU A 511 -6.83 -8.39 -24.65
N VAL A 512 -6.04 -8.34 -25.72
CA VAL A 512 -5.45 -7.08 -26.23
C VAL A 512 -6.53 -6.13 -26.74
N ALA A 513 -7.53 -6.65 -27.47
CA ALA A 513 -8.66 -5.85 -27.97
C ALA A 513 -9.50 -5.27 -26.82
N LEU A 514 -9.81 -6.08 -25.79
CA LEU A 514 -10.51 -5.60 -24.59
C LEU A 514 -9.74 -4.49 -23.87
N LEU A 515 -8.43 -4.65 -23.73
CA LEU A 515 -7.59 -3.67 -23.06
C LEU A 515 -7.58 -2.34 -23.84
N ASN A 516 -7.53 -2.40 -25.16
CA ASN A 516 -7.54 -1.23 -26.02
C ASN A 516 -8.87 -0.49 -25.93
N GLU A 517 -9.99 -1.20 -26.04
CA GLU A 517 -11.31 -0.59 -25.94
C GLU A 517 -11.55 0.08 -24.61
N THR A 518 -11.21 -0.58 -23.50
CA THR A 518 -11.43 -0.04 -22.16
C THR A 518 -10.57 1.16 -21.81
N GLN A 519 -9.43 1.35 -22.48
CA GLN A 519 -8.50 2.44 -22.20
C GLN A 519 -8.47 3.53 -23.28
N LEU A 520 -8.85 3.23 -24.52
CA LEU A 520 -8.50 4.02 -25.69
C LEU A 520 -9.65 4.28 -26.68
N GLY A 521 -10.74 3.56 -26.59
CA GLY A 521 -11.96 3.80 -27.38
C GLY A 521 -11.98 3.13 -28.76
N ASP A 522 -11.24 3.59 -29.76
CA ASP A 522 -11.42 3.15 -31.15
C ASP A 522 -10.62 1.93 -31.63
N PRO A 523 -9.35 1.74 -31.24
CA PRO A 523 -8.55 0.61 -31.73
C PRO A 523 -9.05 -0.79 -31.34
N GLY A 524 -9.86 -0.88 -30.26
CA GLY A 524 -10.41 -2.14 -29.78
C GLY A 524 -11.35 -2.80 -30.78
N LEU A 525 -12.16 -2.03 -31.50
CA LEU A 525 -13.06 -2.50 -32.55
C LEU A 525 -12.31 -3.18 -33.70
N GLU A 526 -11.29 -2.54 -34.24
CA GLU A 526 -10.50 -3.07 -35.39
C GLU A 526 -9.74 -4.33 -34.99
N ILE A 527 -9.16 -4.36 -33.81
CA ILE A 527 -8.45 -5.55 -33.31
C ILE A 527 -9.44 -6.70 -33.10
N MET A 528 -10.61 -6.45 -32.53
CA MET A 528 -11.64 -7.48 -32.35
C MET A 528 -12.18 -7.97 -33.67
N GLN A 529 -12.36 -7.09 -34.65
CA GLN A 529 -12.75 -7.44 -36.01
C GLN A 529 -11.69 -8.36 -36.66
N SER A 530 -10.42 -8.10 -36.42
CA SER A 530 -9.34 -8.97 -36.92
C SER A 530 -9.41 -10.37 -36.28
N VAL A 531 -9.75 -10.48 -34.98
CA VAL A 531 -9.96 -11.78 -34.34
C VAL A 531 -11.12 -12.53 -35.01
N VAL A 532 -12.24 -11.86 -35.26
CA VAL A 532 -13.40 -12.45 -35.96
C VAL A 532 -13.02 -12.94 -37.37
N LYS A 533 -12.21 -12.17 -38.10
CA LYS A 533 -11.77 -12.50 -39.44
C LYS A 533 -10.92 -13.77 -39.49
N TYR A 534 -9.97 -13.91 -38.57
CA TYR A 534 -8.98 -14.99 -38.61
C TYR A 534 -9.35 -16.21 -37.76
N ARG A 535 -10.24 -16.02 -36.76
CA ARG A 535 -10.77 -17.08 -35.87
C ARG A 535 -12.28 -16.96 -35.71
N PRO A 536 -13.03 -17.12 -36.77
CA PRO A 536 -14.49 -16.99 -36.72
C PRO A 536 -15.17 -17.99 -35.78
N GLU A 537 -14.49 -19.09 -35.46
CA GLU A 537 -14.98 -20.08 -34.49
C GLU A 537 -14.88 -19.63 -33.03
N TYR A 538 -14.21 -18.50 -32.73
CA TYR A 538 -14.09 -17.98 -31.38
C TYR A 538 -15.27 -17.06 -31.04
N ASP A 539 -16.36 -17.67 -30.61
CA ASP A 539 -17.66 -17.01 -30.38
C ASP A 539 -17.56 -15.75 -29.50
N ASN A 540 -16.65 -15.76 -28.49
CA ASN A 540 -16.45 -14.63 -27.61
C ASN A 540 -16.00 -13.35 -28.34
N SER A 541 -15.26 -13.46 -29.43
CA SER A 541 -14.82 -12.29 -30.21
C SER A 541 -16.00 -11.63 -30.95
N ILE A 542 -16.93 -12.42 -31.46
CA ILE A 542 -18.14 -11.92 -32.13
C ILE A 542 -19.07 -11.25 -31.10
N ILE A 543 -19.24 -11.88 -29.94
CA ILE A 543 -20.06 -11.35 -28.84
C ILE A 543 -19.48 -10.02 -28.35
N GLN A 544 -18.19 -9.96 -28.13
CA GLN A 544 -17.54 -8.73 -27.66
C GLN A 544 -17.53 -7.61 -28.71
N LEU A 545 -17.35 -7.96 -29.97
CA LEU A 545 -17.46 -7.00 -31.08
C LEU A 545 -18.87 -6.39 -31.10
N ARG A 546 -19.90 -7.21 -30.89
CA ARG A 546 -21.29 -6.76 -30.74
C ARG A 546 -21.45 -5.75 -29.60
N VAL A 547 -20.86 -6.03 -28.42
CA VAL A 547 -20.90 -5.12 -27.26
C VAL A 547 -20.22 -3.79 -27.61
N PHE A 548 -19.06 -3.83 -28.25
CA PHE A 548 -18.33 -2.62 -28.65
C PHE A 548 -19.13 -1.78 -29.66
N MET A 549 -19.73 -2.43 -30.66
CA MET A 549 -20.55 -1.75 -31.66
C MET A 549 -21.81 -1.13 -31.04
N LYS A 550 -22.51 -1.86 -30.14
CA LYS A 550 -23.68 -1.33 -29.41
C LYS A 550 -23.32 -0.11 -28.56
N ASN A 551 -22.19 -0.13 -27.86
CA ASN A 551 -21.73 0.99 -27.04
C ASN A 551 -21.48 2.27 -27.87
N LYS A 552 -21.21 2.12 -29.16
CA LYS A 552 -20.97 3.22 -30.09
C LYS A 552 -22.19 3.52 -30.99
N ASN A 553 -23.34 2.90 -30.72
CA ASN A 553 -24.54 3.00 -31.53
C ASN A 553 -24.31 2.62 -33.01
N ILE A 554 -23.41 1.65 -33.26
CA ILE A 554 -23.16 1.11 -34.58
C ILE A 554 -24.08 -0.08 -34.81
N ASP A 555 -24.81 -0.07 -35.92
CA ASP A 555 -25.78 -1.07 -36.34
C ASP A 555 -25.37 -1.66 -37.70
N LEU A 556 -25.66 -2.94 -37.93
CA LEU A 556 -25.38 -3.63 -39.18
C LEU A 556 -26.59 -3.58 -40.16
N THR A 557 -27.64 -2.81 -39.89
CA THR A 557 -28.87 -2.77 -40.68
C THR A 557 -28.73 -2.10 -42.05
N ASP A 558 -27.67 -1.29 -42.26
CA ASP A 558 -27.47 -0.54 -43.51
C ASP A 558 -26.85 -1.36 -44.67
N PHE A 559 -26.72 -2.68 -44.50
CA PHE A 559 -26.08 -3.54 -45.50
C PHE A 559 -27.09 -4.39 -46.30
N ASP A 560 -26.76 -4.64 -47.59
CA ASP A 560 -27.58 -5.44 -48.52
C ASP A 560 -27.89 -6.88 -48.08
N ASP A 561 -27.20 -7.39 -47.02
CA ASP A 561 -27.43 -8.71 -46.41
C ASP A 561 -28.33 -8.67 -45.17
N SER A 562 -29.23 -7.66 -45.07
CA SER A 562 -30.18 -7.50 -43.97
C SER A 562 -31.18 -8.69 -43.81
N GLU A 563 -31.24 -9.59 -44.79
CA GLU A 563 -32.03 -10.83 -44.70
C GLU A 563 -31.32 -11.96 -43.96
N ASN A 564 -30.02 -11.81 -43.59
CA ASN A 564 -29.32 -12.82 -42.83
C ASN A 564 -29.81 -12.78 -41.35
N GLU A 565 -30.42 -13.87 -40.93
CA GLU A 565 -31.03 -13.99 -39.62
C GLU A 565 -30.02 -13.76 -38.48
N LEU A 566 -28.71 -14.06 -38.67
CA LEU A 566 -27.66 -13.74 -37.69
C LEU A 566 -27.40 -12.24 -37.59
N VAL A 567 -27.56 -11.45 -38.64
CA VAL A 567 -27.48 -9.98 -38.59
C VAL A 567 -28.61 -9.42 -37.74
N VAL A 568 -29.82 -9.93 -37.94
CA VAL A 568 -30.98 -9.54 -37.14
C VAL A 568 -30.78 -9.89 -35.65
N GLN A 569 -30.28 -11.08 -35.35
CA GLN A 569 -29.97 -11.52 -33.98
C GLN A 569 -28.83 -10.71 -33.35
N PHE A 570 -27.79 -10.37 -34.12
CA PHE A 570 -26.68 -9.57 -33.67
C PHE A 570 -27.11 -8.16 -33.24
N ASN A 571 -28.01 -7.54 -33.96
CA ASN A 571 -28.57 -6.22 -33.65
C ASN A 571 -29.66 -6.24 -32.56
N SER A 572 -30.21 -7.39 -32.25
CA SER A 572 -31.31 -7.53 -31.27
C SER A 572 -30.82 -7.44 -29.80
N ASP A 573 -31.74 -7.33 -28.84
CA ASP A 573 -31.41 -7.26 -27.40
C ASP A 573 -31.38 -8.64 -26.70
N ILE A 574 -30.93 -9.67 -27.38
CA ILE A 574 -30.73 -11.00 -26.80
C ILE A 574 -29.51 -11.02 -25.87
N SER A 575 -29.52 -11.94 -24.92
CA SER A 575 -28.37 -12.15 -24.01
C SER A 575 -27.14 -12.70 -24.74
N ASP A 576 -25.96 -12.52 -24.14
CA ASP A 576 -24.70 -13.03 -24.69
C ASP A 576 -24.69 -14.58 -24.77
N ASP A 577 -25.32 -15.27 -23.80
CA ASP A 577 -25.48 -16.73 -23.84
C ASP A 577 -26.41 -17.18 -24.99
N GLU A 578 -27.44 -16.44 -25.25
CA GLU A 578 -28.35 -16.70 -26.37
C GLU A 578 -27.69 -16.45 -27.71
N MET A 579 -26.91 -15.36 -27.83
CA MET A 579 -26.09 -15.09 -29.01
C MET A 579 -25.06 -16.20 -29.25
N ALA A 580 -24.38 -16.69 -28.21
CA ALA A 580 -23.46 -17.80 -28.32
C ALA A 580 -24.14 -19.09 -28.84
N ASN A 581 -25.34 -19.37 -28.38
CA ASN A 581 -26.11 -20.53 -28.85
C ASN A 581 -26.53 -20.37 -30.33
N GLN A 582 -26.93 -19.17 -30.76
CA GLN A 582 -27.26 -18.88 -32.15
C GLN A 582 -26.01 -19.06 -33.05
N LEU A 583 -24.86 -18.49 -32.68
CA LEU A 583 -23.61 -18.65 -33.42
C LEU A 583 -23.24 -20.13 -33.60
N ARG A 584 -23.35 -20.94 -32.54
CA ARG A 584 -23.09 -22.39 -32.63
C ARG A 584 -24.07 -23.10 -33.55
N THR A 585 -25.35 -22.77 -33.46
CA THR A 585 -26.40 -23.38 -34.27
C THR A 585 -26.20 -23.09 -35.74
N PHE A 586 -25.90 -21.85 -36.11
CA PHE A 586 -25.64 -21.45 -37.52
C PHE A 586 -24.33 -22.07 -38.04
N ARG A 587 -23.28 -22.06 -37.23
CA ARG A 587 -22.01 -22.68 -37.60
C ARG A 587 -22.12 -24.18 -37.87
N LEU A 588 -23.00 -24.89 -37.17
CA LEU A 588 -23.21 -26.32 -37.37
C LEU A 588 -24.18 -26.62 -38.49
N ASN A 589 -25.29 -25.91 -38.59
CA ASN A 589 -26.46 -26.27 -39.40
C ASN A 589 -26.63 -25.37 -40.63
N ARG A 590 -26.11 -24.13 -40.61
CA ARG A 590 -26.29 -23.10 -41.67
C ARG A 590 -24.94 -22.43 -42.01
N LYS A 591 -23.99 -23.22 -42.44
CA LYS A 591 -22.57 -22.81 -42.63
C LYS A 591 -22.37 -21.67 -43.61
N GLU A 592 -23.20 -21.56 -44.62
CA GLU A 592 -23.11 -20.49 -45.64
C GLU A 592 -23.55 -19.15 -45.06
N ASP A 593 -24.65 -19.11 -44.32
CA ASP A 593 -25.12 -17.92 -43.67
C ASP A 593 -24.13 -17.44 -42.60
N TYR A 594 -23.57 -18.39 -41.84
CA TYR A 594 -22.52 -18.08 -40.86
C TYR A 594 -21.27 -17.45 -41.53
N ARG A 595 -20.83 -18.00 -42.66
CA ARG A 595 -19.69 -17.47 -43.43
C ARG A 595 -19.97 -16.09 -44.01
N ALA A 596 -21.16 -15.86 -44.53
CA ALA A 596 -21.60 -14.55 -45.03
C ALA A 596 -21.59 -13.52 -43.91
N PHE A 597 -22.15 -13.87 -42.74
CA PHE A 597 -22.16 -13.02 -41.54
C PHE A 597 -20.73 -12.67 -41.06
N VAL A 598 -19.83 -13.66 -40.93
CA VAL A 598 -18.43 -13.43 -40.57
C VAL A 598 -17.71 -12.54 -41.58
N LYS A 599 -17.97 -12.73 -42.88
CA LYS A 599 -17.39 -11.89 -43.94
C LYS A 599 -17.89 -10.45 -43.82
N LEU A 600 -19.17 -10.25 -43.49
CA LEU A 600 -19.74 -8.93 -43.25
C LEU A 600 -19.04 -8.23 -42.10
N LEU A 601 -18.98 -8.88 -40.91
CA LEU A 601 -18.29 -8.34 -39.75
C LEU A 601 -16.82 -8.02 -40.02
N SER A 602 -16.12 -8.89 -40.75
CA SER A 602 -14.70 -8.77 -41.03
C SER A 602 -14.34 -7.63 -42.01
N ASN A 603 -15.29 -7.18 -42.81
CA ASN A 603 -15.10 -6.14 -43.80
C ASN A 603 -15.82 -4.82 -43.45
N TYR A 604 -16.47 -4.75 -42.33
CA TYR A 604 -17.11 -3.52 -41.86
C TYR A 604 -16.08 -2.41 -41.69
N LYS A 605 -16.32 -1.24 -42.24
CA LYS A 605 -15.44 -0.08 -42.08
C LYS A 605 -16.03 0.84 -40.98
N PHE A 606 -15.30 0.98 -39.92
CA PHE A 606 -15.62 1.96 -38.88
C PHE A 606 -15.24 3.34 -39.41
N GLU A 607 -16.21 4.22 -39.63
CA GLU A 607 -15.93 5.60 -40.01
C GLU A 607 -15.32 6.34 -38.81
N GLU A 608 -14.26 7.11 -39.08
CA GLU A 608 -13.68 8.02 -38.07
C GLU A 608 -14.74 9.08 -37.73
N GLN A 609 -15.36 9.00 -36.54
CA GLN A 609 -16.20 10.06 -35.99
C GLN A 609 -15.38 11.03 -35.13
#